data_8f9e7704fb6c7bfa54f364d7614ddf25
#
_entry.id   8f9e7704fb6c7bfa54f364d7614ddf25
#
_cell.length_a   1.000
_cell.length_b   1.000
_cell.length_c   1.000
_cell.angle_alpha   90.00
_cell.angle_beta   90.00
_cell.angle_gamma   90.00
#
_symmetry.space_group_name_H-M   'P 1'
#
loop_
_entity.id
_entity.type
_entity.pdbx_description
1 polymer ?
#
loop_
_entity_poly.entity_id
_entity_poly.type
_entity_poly.pdbx_seq_one_letter_code
_entity_poly.pdbx_strand_id
1 'polypeptide(L)'
;ANAINDLIDSTGAALTHAADKDTAGLVTVTLTRKLEEVMSLAQEVLFSPSFPENEFRMLTDRRVQAFLTNRQKTSVIAREAFYEALCGSASPYGRITKEEDYKSLCTDDLRRFHGRHYRPENMYITVAGREPEKALPVLEKYFSQAGSGRWQKPPLPEPRFDPSGPGFMFCEVPNSVQSTVRMGWKGITRNHPEYLELQVATMILGGYFGSRLMRRIREEKGYTYGIHAVAGAFHGLGYITIMTDVANGYRDETLS
;
A
#
# COMPACT_ATOMS: atom_id res chain seq x y z
N ALA A 1 -8.61 -5.92 21.51
CA ALA A 1 -7.29 -5.92 20.84
C ALA A 1 -6.24 -6.68 21.67
N ASN A 2 -6.09 -6.40 22.96
CA ASN A 2 -5.03 -7.01 23.79
C ASN A 2 -5.15 -8.54 23.85
N ALA A 3 -6.34 -9.11 24.04
CA ALA A 3 -6.55 -10.56 24.15
C ALA A 3 -6.09 -11.32 22.88
N ILE A 4 -6.28 -10.74 21.70
CA ILE A 4 -5.80 -11.33 20.44
C ILE A 4 -4.27 -11.28 20.37
N ASN A 5 -3.67 -10.15 20.75
CA ASN A 5 -2.21 -10.01 20.78
C ASN A 5 -1.57 -10.98 21.77
N ASP A 6 -2.11 -11.09 22.99
CA ASP A 6 -1.64 -12.00 24.02
C ASP A 6 -1.69 -13.47 23.55
N LEU A 7 -2.75 -13.82 22.80
CA LEU A 7 -2.91 -15.16 22.24
C LEU A 7 -1.89 -15.43 21.13
N ILE A 8 -1.65 -14.49 20.22
CA ILE A 8 -0.64 -14.59 19.18
C ILE A 8 0.76 -14.72 19.81
N ASP A 9 1.07 -13.85 20.76
CA ASP A 9 2.38 -13.85 21.44
C ASP A 9 2.66 -15.16 22.14
N SER A 10 1.63 -15.78 22.75
CA SER A 10 1.75 -17.09 23.41
C SER A 10 2.11 -18.23 22.45
N THR A 11 1.80 -18.08 21.16
CA THR A 11 2.14 -19.06 20.11
C THR A 11 3.54 -18.86 19.51
N GLY A 12 4.16 -17.70 19.78
CA GLY A 12 5.39 -17.27 19.13
C GLY A 12 5.19 -16.94 17.64
N ALA A 13 3.96 -16.66 17.23
CA ALA A 13 3.61 -16.27 15.89
C ALA A 13 3.61 -14.73 15.74
N ALA A 14 3.70 -14.25 14.49
CA ALA A 14 3.41 -12.88 14.14
C ALA A 14 2.19 -12.86 13.21
N LEU A 15 1.24 -11.97 13.50
CA LEU A 15 0.08 -11.70 12.65
C LEU A 15 0.02 -10.20 12.41
N THR A 16 0.26 -9.81 11.16
CA THR A 16 0.25 -8.40 10.75
C THR A 16 -0.78 -8.16 9.67
N HIS A 17 -1.43 -7.01 9.73
CA HIS A 17 -2.34 -6.59 8.68
C HIS A 17 -1.59 -5.82 7.60
N ALA A 18 -2.00 -6.01 6.36
CA ALA A 18 -1.54 -5.25 5.20
C ALA A 18 -2.77 -4.70 4.45
N ALA A 19 -2.70 -3.45 4.05
CA ALA A 19 -3.73 -2.86 3.19
C ALA A 19 -3.08 -1.84 2.26
N ASP A 20 -3.39 -1.95 1.00
CA ASP A 20 -3.05 -0.99 -0.03
C ASP A 20 -4.32 -0.51 -0.78
N LYS A 21 -4.15 0.08 -1.95
CA LYS A 21 -5.29 0.58 -2.73
C LYS A 21 -6.11 -0.51 -3.41
N ASP A 22 -5.53 -1.71 -3.60
CA ASP A 22 -6.16 -2.81 -4.34
C ASP A 22 -6.48 -4.01 -3.45
N THR A 23 -5.71 -4.23 -2.39
CA THR A 23 -5.80 -5.42 -1.56
C THR A 23 -5.75 -5.10 -0.07
N ALA A 24 -6.37 -5.96 0.72
CA ALA A 24 -6.23 -5.96 2.17
C ALA A 24 -6.19 -7.41 2.68
N GLY A 25 -5.43 -7.65 3.73
CA GLY A 25 -5.32 -9.00 4.28
C GLY A 25 -4.41 -9.10 5.49
N LEU A 26 -4.11 -10.34 5.84
CA LEU A 26 -3.20 -10.69 6.92
C LEU A 26 -1.95 -11.37 6.38
N VAL A 27 -0.83 -11.07 6.99
CA VAL A 27 0.44 -11.80 6.83
C VAL A 27 0.73 -12.48 8.15
N THR A 28 0.89 -13.80 8.10
CA THR A 28 1.10 -14.61 9.28
C THR A 28 2.41 -15.35 9.16
N VAL A 29 3.24 -15.28 10.19
CA VAL A 29 4.46 -16.08 10.33
C VAL A 29 4.31 -16.95 11.58
N THR A 30 4.39 -18.26 11.43
CA THR A 30 4.18 -19.18 12.53
C THR A 30 5.03 -20.45 12.41
N LEU A 31 5.26 -21.12 13.52
CA LEU A 31 5.86 -22.46 13.52
C LEU A 31 4.84 -23.47 12.97
N THR A 32 5.31 -24.45 12.19
CA THR A 32 4.45 -25.50 11.61
C THR A 32 3.58 -26.20 12.66
N ARG A 33 4.13 -26.47 13.86
CA ARG A 33 3.40 -27.12 14.97
C ARG A 33 2.28 -26.26 15.56
N LYS A 34 2.26 -24.94 15.28
CA LYS A 34 1.26 -23.96 15.76
C LYS A 34 0.34 -23.47 14.65
N LEU A 35 0.50 -24.01 13.43
CA LEU A 35 -0.22 -23.54 12.26
C LEU A 35 -1.73 -23.58 12.47
N GLU A 36 -2.28 -24.66 12.98
CA GLU A 36 -3.72 -24.83 13.15
C GLU A 36 -4.30 -23.82 14.15
N GLU A 37 -3.63 -23.62 15.28
CA GLU A 37 -4.04 -22.66 16.32
C GLU A 37 -4.05 -21.24 15.76
N VAL A 38 -3.01 -20.85 15.02
CA VAL A 38 -2.87 -19.53 14.43
C VAL A 38 -3.85 -19.31 13.26
N MET A 39 -4.13 -20.35 12.47
CA MET A 39 -5.12 -20.24 11.37
C MET A 39 -6.55 -20.13 11.88
N SER A 40 -6.87 -20.79 12.98
CA SER A 40 -8.16 -20.59 13.67
C SER A 40 -8.36 -19.14 14.09
N LEU A 41 -7.34 -18.54 14.68
CA LEU A 41 -7.37 -17.13 15.09
C LEU A 41 -7.43 -16.18 13.90
N ALA A 42 -6.66 -16.47 12.84
CA ALA A 42 -6.68 -15.68 11.61
C ALA A 42 -8.07 -15.71 10.93
N GLN A 43 -8.74 -16.85 10.96
CA GLN A 43 -10.11 -17.00 10.47
C GLN A 43 -11.08 -16.11 11.28
N GLU A 44 -10.99 -16.13 12.61
CA GLU A 44 -11.85 -15.31 13.48
C GLU A 44 -11.64 -13.82 13.21
N VAL A 45 -10.37 -13.37 13.13
CA VAL A 45 -10.02 -11.98 12.82
C VAL A 45 -10.54 -11.56 11.44
N LEU A 46 -10.46 -12.44 10.43
CA LEU A 46 -10.88 -12.13 9.07
C LEU A 46 -12.39 -12.15 8.86
N PHE A 47 -13.11 -13.07 9.50
CA PHE A 47 -14.52 -13.31 9.17
C PHE A 47 -15.52 -12.98 10.28
N SER A 48 -15.05 -12.77 11.51
CA SER A 48 -15.92 -12.51 12.66
C SER A 48 -15.48 -11.28 13.47
N PRO A 49 -15.01 -10.17 12.86
CA PRO A 49 -14.56 -8.99 13.60
C PRO A 49 -15.73 -8.31 14.34
N SER A 50 -15.52 -7.93 15.57
CA SER A 50 -16.55 -7.32 16.44
C SER A 50 -16.73 -5.81 16.22
N PHE A 51 -15.73 -5.11 15.69
CA PHE A 51 -15.70 -3.65 15.50
C PHE A 51 -16.16 -2.86 16.74
N PRO A 52 -15.48 -2.95 17.90
CA PRO A 52 -15.86 -2.23 19.10
C PRO A 52 -15.76 -0.71 18.89
N GLU A 53 -16.79 0.02 19.32
CA GLU A 53 -16.89 1.47 19.10
C GLU A 53 -15.76 2.27 19.76
N ASN A 54 -15.35 1.88 20.96
CA ASN A 54 -14.25 2.53 21.66
C ASN A 54 -12.90 2.33 20.95
N GLU A 55 -12.62 1.13 20.44
CA GLU A 55 -11.40 0.84 19.69
C GLU A 55 -11.40 1.59 18.34
N PHE A 56 -12.55 1.65 17.68
CA PHE A 56 -12.72 2.41 16.45
C PHE A 56 -12.43 3.89 16.68
N ARG A 57 -12.98 4.51 17.71
CA ARG A 57 -12.74 5.92 18.05
C ARG A 57 -11.26 6.18 18.30
N MET A 58 -10.62 5.36 19.14
CA MET A 58 -9.18 5.49 19.42
C MET A 58 -8.33 5.34 18.15
N LEU A 59 -8.72 4.44 17.24
CA LEU A 59 -8.02 4.27 15.95
C LEU A 59 -8.21 5.49 15.07
N THR A 60 -9.42 6.02 14.97
CA THR A 60 -9.74 7.22 14.17
C THR A 60 -8.95 8.42 14.67
N ASP A 61 -8.92 8.67 15.98
CA ASP A 61 -8.16 9.78 16.57
C ASP A 61 -6.66 9.65 16.23
N ARG A 62 -6.09 8.47 16.39
CA ARG A 62 -4.69 8.22 16.01
C ARG A 62 -4.44 8.43 14.52
N ARG A 63 -5.37 8.04 13.65
CA ARG A 63 -5.26 8.23 12.18
C ARG A 63 -5.33 9.70 11.80
N VAL A 64 -6.21 10.47 12.44
CA VAL A 64 -6.30 11.93 12.25
C VAL A 64 -5.00 12.61 12.68
N GLN A 65 -4.46 12.27 13.86
CA GLN A 65 -3.18 12.83 14.31
C GLN A 65 -2.02 12.48 13.39
N ALA A 66 -1.94 11.24 12.94
CA ALA A 66 -0.93 10.80 11.97
C ALA A 66 -1.09 11.52 10.62
N PHE A 67 -2.32 11.74 10.17
CA PHE A 67 -2.62 12.51 8.95
C PHE A 67 -2.11 13.95 9.07
N LEU A 68 -2.45 14.67 10.15
CA LEU A 68 -2.02 16.04 10.38
C LEU A 68 -0.49 16.18 10.43
N THR A 69 0.18 15.25 11.11
CA THR A 69 1.65 15.20 11.14
C THR A 69 2.24 14.93 9.76
N ASN A 70 1.65 14.01 8.99
CA ASN A 70 2.13 13.67 7.67
C ASN A 70 1.93 14.80 6.64
N ARG A 71 0.89 15.64 6.79
CA ARG A 71 0.66 16.82 5.94
C ARG A 71 1.77 17.88 6.04
N GLN A 72 2.66 17.78 7.02
CA GLN A 72 3.85 18.64 7.13
C GLN A 72 5.06 18.11 6.36
N LYS A 73 5.00 16.88 5.83
CA LYS A 73 6.12 16.25 5.13
C LYS A 73 6.04 16.51 3.61
N THR A 74 7.08 17.10 3.06
CA THR A 74 7.22 17.34 1.61
C THR A 74 7.03 16.06 0.80
N SER A 75 7.58 14.94 1.27
CA SER A 75 7.49 13.63 0.61
C SER A 75 6.06 13.07 0.52
N VAL A 76 5.20 13.36 1.50
CA VAL A 76 3.79 12.98 1.47
C VAL A 76 3.02 13.84 0.47
N ILE A 77 3.22 15.16 0.52
CA ILE A 77 2.57 16.10 -0.39
C ILE A 77 2.95 15.81 -1.84
N ALA A 78 4.25 15.64 -2.12
CA ALA A 78 4.73 15.33 -3.45
C ALA A 78 4.19 13.98 -3.98
N ARG A 79 4.04 12.98 -3.09
CA ARG A 79 3.45 11.68 -3.47
C ARG A 79 1.98 11.82 -3.83
N GLU A 80 1.21 12.54 -3.04
CA GLU A 80 -0.22 12.76 -3.28
C GLU A 80 -0.42 13.55 -4.58
N ALA A 81 0.28 14.65 -4.76
CA ALA A 81 0.25 15.45 -5.97
C ALA A 81 0.64 14.66 -7.22
N PHE A 82 1.66 13.80 -7.12
CA PHE A 82 2.07 12.92 -8.20
C PHE A 82 0.96 11.94 -8.63
N TYR A 83 0.32 11.26 -7.66
CA TYR A 83 -0.74 10.32 -8.01
C TYR A 83 -2.02 11.03 -8.48
N GLU A 84 -2.33 12.21 -7.96
CA GLU A 84 -3.42 13.01 -8.47
C GLU A 84 -3.18 13.46 -9.92
N ALA A 85 -1.96 13.94 -10.23
CA ALA A 85 -1.58 14.31 -11.59
C ALA A 85 -1.57 13.11 -12.55
N LEU A 86 -1.11 11.94 -12.08
CA LEU A 86 -1.00 10.73 -12.90
C LEU A 86 -2.36 10.07 -13.17
N CYS A 87 -3.24 10.04 -12.17
CA CYS A 87 -4.47 9.22 -12.19
C CYS A 87 -5.75 10.07 -12.21
N GLY A 88 -5.65 11.38 -11.95
CA GLY A 88 -6.80 12.27 -11.77
C GLY A 88 -7.44 12.14 -10.38
N SER A 89 -7.99 13.24 -9.86
CA SER A 89 -8.63 13.31 -8.52
C SER A 89 -9.88 12.43 -8.39
N ALA A 90 -10.55 12.11 -9.50
CA ALA A 90 -11.73 11.24 -9.53
C ALA A 90 -11.36 9.74 -9.47
N SER A 91 -10.10 9.40 -9.71
CA SER A 91 -9.61 8.03 -9.63
C SER A 91 -9.38 7.61 -8.18
N PRO A 92 -9.69 6.35 -7.80
CA PRO A 92 -9.31 5.81 -6.48
C PRO A 92 -7.81 5.92 -6.19
N TYR A 93 -6.97 5.90 -7.24
CA TYR A 93 -5.52 5.98 -7.11
C TYR A 93 -5.00 7.41 -6.94
N GLY A 94 -5.67 8.40 -7.55
CA GLY A 94 -5.30 9.81 -7.47
C GLY A 94 -6.04 10.61 -6.40
N ARG A 95 -7.11 10.06 -5.82
CA ARG A 95 -7.86 10.74 -4.75
C ARG A 95 -6.98 10.99 -3.53
N ILE A 96 -6.89 12.26 -3.13
CA ILE A 96 -6.21 12.66 -1.90
C ILE A 96 -7.20 12.50 -0.73
N THR A 97 -6.78 11.77 0.30
CA THR A 97 -7.55 11.62 1.53
C THR A 97 -7.55 12.94 2.32
N LYS A 98 -8.70 13.29 2.90
CA LYS A 98 -8.90 14.48 3.72
C LYS A 98 -9.17 14.09 5.18
N GLU A 99 -9.03 15.02 6.08
CA GLU A 99 -9.32 14.82 7.51
C GLU A 99 -10.77 14.40 7.74
N GLU A 100 -11.70 15.01 6.99
CA GLU A 100 -13.12 14.73 7.04
C GLU A 100 -13.45 13.28 6.63
N ASP A 101 -12.67 12.69 5.73
CA ASP A 101 -12.84 11.30 5.33
C ASP A 101 -12.67 10.35 6.52
N TYR A 102 -11.73 10.63 7.45
CA TYR A 102 -11.56 9.85 8.67
C TYR A 102 -12.70 10.10 9.66
N LYS A 103 -13.11 11.36 9.84
CA LYS A 103 -14.11 11.77 10.83
C LYS A 103 -15.53 11.37 10.45
N SER A 104 -15.81 11.20 9.15
CA SER A 104 -17.13 10.82 8.66
C SER A 104 -17.42 9.32 8.76
N LEU A 105 -16.40 8.48 9.00
CA LEU A 105 -16.57 7.04 9.11
C LEU A 105 -17.20 6.64 10.44
N CYS A 106 -18.00 5.59 10.41
CA CYS A 106 -18.54 4.93 11.60
C CYS A 106 -18.33 3.41 11.55
N THR A 107 -18.58 2.72 12.64
CA THR A 107 -18.43 1.27 12.71
C THR A 107 -19.35 0.52 11.76
N ASP A 108 -20.51 1.09 11.42
CA ASP A 108 -21.42 0.49 10.43
C ASP A 108 -20.87 0.54 9.01
N ASP A 109 -20.05 1.54 8.67
CA ASP A 109 -19.33 1.58 7.39
C ASP A 109 -18.32 0.43 7.33
N LEU A 110 -17.61 0.16 8.43
CA LEU A 110 -16.68 -0.96 8.51
C LEU A 110 -17.40 -2.30 8.36
N ARG A 111 -18.52 -2.51 9.07
CA ARG A 111 -19.33 -3.73 8.96
C ARG A 111 -19.85 -3.95 7.54
N ARG A 112 -20.33 -2.89 6.90
CA ARG A 112 -20.83 -2.93 5.52
C ARG A 112 -19.73 -3.24 4.51
N PHE A 113 -18.56 -2.60 4.65
CA PHE A 113 -17.39 -2.87 3.81
C PHE A 113 -16.87 -4.29 4.01
N HIS A 114 -16.72 -4.72 5.26
CA HIS A 114 -16.30 -6.07 5.62
C HIS A 114 -17.24 -7.12 5.03
N GLY A 115 -18.55 -7.01 5.29
CA GLY A 115 -19.55 -7.94 4.79
C GLY A 115 -19.61 -8.03 3.26
N ARG A 116 -19.18 -6.98 2.55
CA ARG A 116 -19.12 -6.96 1.09
C ARG A 116 -17.84 -7.57 0.51
N HIS A 117 -16.70 -7.37 1.15
CA HIS A 117 -15.40 -7.65 0.55
C HIS A 117 -14.62 -8.80 1.22
N TYR A 118 -14.81 -9.03 2.52
CA TYR A 118 -14.11 -10.09 3.25
C TYR A 118 -14.89 -11.40 3.14
N ARG A 119 -14.67 -12.10 2.03
CA ARG A 119 -15.36 -13.35 1.67
C ARG A 119 -14.35 -14.39 1.23
N PRO A 120 -14.55 -15.68 1.55
CA PRO A 120 -13.67 -16.74 1.06
C PRO A 120 -13.52 -16.73 -0.45
N GLU A 121 -14.58 -16.43 -1.19
CA GLU A 121 -14.60 -16.38 -2.66
C GLU A 121 -13.78 -15.20 -3.24
N ASN A 122 -13.45 -14.22 -2.41
CA ASN A 122 -12.64 -13.05 -2.78
C ASN A 122 -11.22 -13.10 -2.20
N MET A 123 -10.78 -14.27 -1.75
CA MET A 123 -9.51 -14.41 -1.03
C MET A 123 -8.51 -15.23 -1.83
N TYR A 124 -7.24 -14.85 -1.72
CA TYR A 124 -6.09 -15.62 -2.16
C TYR A 124 -5.22 -15.91 -0.94
N ILE A 125 -4.79 -17.15 -0.80
CA ILE A 125 -3.85 -17.55 0.24
C ILE A 125 -2.57 -18.01 -0.42
N THR A 126 -1.45 -17.41 -0.02
CA THR A 126 -0.11 -17.83 -0.46
C THR A 126 0.63 -18.37 0.75
N VAL A 127 1.19 -19.56 0.62
CA VAL A 127 1.98 -20.22 1.67
C VAL A 127 3.40 -20.43 1.19
N ALA A 128 4.35 -20.05 2.03
CA ALA A 128 5.76 -20.32 1.81
C ALA A 128 6.35 -20.94 3.10
N GLY A 129 7.16 -21.98 2.95
CA GLY A 129 7.78 -22.66 4.08
C GLY A 129 8.47 -23.95 3.68
N ARG A 130 8.90 -24.74 4.67
CA ARG A 130 9.66 -25.98 4.41
C ARG A 130 8.83 -27.08 3.73
N GLU A 131 7.55 -27.19 4.03
CA GLU A 131 6.63 -28.20 3.48
C GLU A 131 5.25 -27.54 3.32
N PRO A 132 5.11 -26.60 2.36
CA PRO A 132 3.91 -25.75 2.26
C PRO A 132 2.64 -26.57 1.97
N GLU A 133 2.77 -27.71 1.30
CA GLU A 133 1.66 -28.63 1.01
C GLU A 133 0.98 -29.18 2.28
N LYS A 134 1.72 -29.29 3.38
CA LYS A 134 1.15 -29.74 4.68
C LYS A 134 0.20 -28.69 5.29
N ALA A 135 0.25 -27.46 4.85
CA ALA A 135 -0.67 -26.42 5.29
C ALA A 135 -2.06 -26.53 4.62
N LEU A 136 -2.17 -27.15 3.44
CA LEU A 136 -3.41 -27.21 2.68
C LEU A 136 -4.62 -27.73 3.48
N PRO A 137 -4.56 -28.87 4.18
CA PRO A 137 -5.70 -29.37 4.94
C PRO A 137 -6.17 -28.40 6.03
N VAL A 138 -5.22 -27.69 6.67
CA VAL A 138 -5.53 -26.69 7.69
C VAL A 138 -6.20 -25.47 7.05
N LEU A 139 -5.68 -25.00 5.93
CA LEU A 139 -6.26 -23.85 5.23
C LEU A 139 -7.64 -24.17 4.68
N GLU A 140 -7.85 -25.34 4.09
CA GLU A 140 -9.16 -25.81 3.64
C GLU A 140 -10.17 -25.87 4.79
N LYS A 141 -9.76 -26.38 5.95
CA LYS A 141 -10.62 -26.45 7.15
C LYS A 141 -11.15 -25.09 7.58
N TYR A 142 -10.29 -24.06 7.59
CA TYR A 142 -10.62 -22.74 8.14
C TYR A 142 -11.12 -21.73 7.11
N PHE A 143 -10.75 -21.86 5.83
CA PHE A 143 -10.99 -20.82 4.83
C PHE A 143 -11.81 -21.28 3.62
N SER A 144 -12.10 -22.58 3.45
CA SER A 144 -12.89 -23.08 2.31
C SER A 144 -14.41 -22.97 2.50
N GLN A 145 -14.89 -22.58 3.68
CA GLN A 145 -16.33 -22.47 3.91
C GLN A 145 -16.89 -21.31 3.10
N ALA A 146 -17.44 -21.65 1.93
CA ALA A 146 -18.20 -20.72 1.11
C ALA A 146 -19.37 -20.16 1.92
N GLY A 147 -19.47 -18.83 1.96
CA GLY A 147 -20.64 -18.18 2.52
C GLY A 147 -21.89 -18.67 1.82
N SER A 148 -22.98 -18.81 2.54
CA SER A 148 -24.27 -19.31 2.05
C SER A 148 -24.98 -18.32 1.11
N GLY A 149 -24.43 -18.06 -0.08
CA GLY A 149 -25.05 -17.17 -1.05
C GLY A 149 -24.21 -16.99 -2.32
N ARG A 150 -24.87 -16.63 -3.42
CA ARG A 150 -24.19 -16.21 -4.66
C ARG A 150 -23.54 -14.85 -4.44
N TRP A 151 -22.29 -14.84 -3.91
CA TRP A 151 -21.51 -13.62 -3.90
C TRP A 151 -21.06 -13.28 -5.33
N GLN A 152 -21.29 -12.04 -5.72
CA GLN A 152 -20.75 -11.52 -6.97
C GLN A 152 -19.66 -10.53 -6.64
N LYS A 153 -18.49 -10.73 -7.21
CA LYS A 153 -17.37 -9.79 -7.08
C LYS A 153 -17.84 -8.40 -7.54
N PRO A 154 -17.75 -7.38 -6.68
CA PRO A 154 -18.08 -6.03 -7.11
C PRO A 154 -17.22 -5.64 -8.32
N PRO A 155 -17.78 -4.96 -9.32
CA PRO A 155 -16.98 -4.48 -10.42
C PRO A 155 -15.92 -3.53 -9.88
N LEU A 156 -14.66 -3.79 -10.22
CA LEU A 156 -13.58 -2.87 -9.92
C LEU A 156 -13.74 -1.66 -10.85
N PRO A 157 -13.65 -0.43 -10.33
CA PRO A 157 -13.66 0.74 -11.18
C PRO A 157 -12.47 0.64 -12.14
N GLU A 158 -12.73 0.80 -13.43
CA GLU A 158 -11.64 0.89 -14.40
C GLU A 158 -10.77 2.11 -14.04
N PRO A 159 -9.46 1.92 -13.89
CA PRO A 159 -8.56 3.03 -13.63
C PRO A 159 -8.58 3.95 -14.84
N ARG A 160 -9.17 5.12 -14.70
CA ARG A 160 -9.10 6.16 -15.72
C ARG A 160 -7.79 6.90 -15.50
N PHE A 161 -6.92 6.77 -16.48
CA PHE A 161 -5.76 7.63 -16.59
C PHE A 161 -6.23 8.96 -17.21
N ASP A 162 -6.06 10.05 -16.50
CA ASP A 162 -6.33 11.38 -17.03
C ASP A 162 -5.00 12.01 -17.50
N PRO A 163 -4.72 12.00 -18.81
CA PRO A 163 -3.50 12.57 -19.34
C PRO A 163 -3.54 14.12 -19.40
N SER A 164 -4.68 14.73 -19.04
CA SER A 164 -4.86 16.20 -19.07
C SER A 164 -4.33 16.89 -17.81
N GLY A 165 -3.76 16.16 -16.87
CA GLY A 165 -3.11 16.72 -15.69
C GLY A 165 -1.93 17.62 -16.07
N PRO A 166 -1.59 18.62 -15.24
CA PRO A 166 -0.47 19.50 -15.50
C PRO A 166 0.84 18.72 -15.59
N GLY A 167 1.63 18.95 -16.63
CA GLY A 167 2.94 18.32 -16.81
C GLY A 167 3.94 18.66 -15.70
N PHE A 168 3.66 19.68 -14.90
CA PHE A 168 4.45 20.13 -13.75
C PHE A 168 3.53 20.66 -12.66
N MET A 169 3.76 20.22 -11.42
CA MET A 169 3.08 20.73 -10.23
C MET A 169 4.12 21.20 -9.21
N PHE A 170 3.93 22.36 -8.64
CA PHE A 170 4.72 22.90 -7.55
C PHE A 170 3.84 23.11 -6.32
N CYS A 171 4.21 22.44 -5.22
CA CYS A 171 3.53 22.56 -3.93
C CYS A 171 4.49 23.20 -2.93
N GLU A 172 4.22 24.43 -2.53
CA GLU A 172 5.04 25.10 -1.53
C GLU A 172 4.73 24.55 -0.13
N VAL A 173 5.79 24.23 0.61
CA VAL A 173 5.71 23.84 2.03
C VAL A 173 6.51 24.84 2.84
N PRO A 174 5.84 25.73 3.58
CA PRO A 174 6.51 26.77 4.35
C PRO A 174 7.54 26.19 5.34
N ASN A 175 8.68 26.86 5.46
CA ASN A 175 9.78 26.49 6.35
C ASN A 175 10.44 25.12 6.07
N SER A 176 10.16 24.48 4.93
CA SER A 176 10.88 23.27 4.55
C SER A 176 12.30 23.59 4.11
N VAL A 177 13.27 22.84 4.64
CA VAL A 177 14.69 22.94 4.25
C VAL A 177 15.05 22.04 3.06
N GLN A 178 14.11 21.17 2.65
CA GLN A 178 14.29 20.23 1.55
C GLN A 178 13.11 20.29 0.60
N SER A 179 13.40 20.05 -0.68
CA SER A 179 12.42 19.83 -1.74
C SER A 179 12.34 18.35 -2.09
N THR A 180 11.15 17.81 -2.07
CA THR A 180 10.89 16.47 -2.64
C THR A 180 10.59 16.63 -4.12
N VAL A 181 11.39 16.00 -4.95
CA VAL A 181 11.19 15.89 -6.39
C VAL A 181 10.58 14.52 -6.70
N ARG A 182 9.49 14.53 -7.42
CA ARG A 182 8.87 13.30 -7.91
C ARG A 182 8.47 13.48 -9.37
N MET A 183 8.99 12.62 -10.24
CA MET A 183 8.61 12.59 -11.65
C MET A 183 8.22 11.18 -12.05
N GLY A 184 7.46 11.06 -13.11
CA GLY A 184 7.10 9.75 -13.63
C GLY A 184 6.03 9.84 -14.72
N TRP A 185 5.65 8.68 -15.21
CA TRP A 185 4.74 8.54 -16.32
C TRP A 185 4.04 7.18 -16.29
N LYS A 186 3.02 7.04 -17.11
CA LYS A 186 2.33 5.76 -17.30
C LYS A 186 3.31 4.70 -17.81
N GLY A 187 3.31 3.55 -17.17
CA GLY A 187 4.05 2.35 -17.58
C GLY A 187 3.11 1.24 -18.04
N ILE A 188 3.70 0.08 -18.29
CA ILE A 188 2.96 -1.15 -18.59
C ILE A 188 2.44 -1.79 -17.31
N THR A 189 1.32 -2.50 -17.41
CA THR A 189 0.70 -3.20 -16.28
C THR A 189 1.48 -4.47 -15.93
N ARG A 190 1.21 -5.01 -14.74
CA ARG A 190 1.88 -6.22 -14.22
C ARG A 190 1.68 -7.46 -15.12
N ASN A 191 0.60 -7.49 -15.91
CA ASN A 191 0.28 -8.60 -16.82
C ASN A 191 0.92 -8.44 -18.23
N HIS A 192 1.63 -7.34 -18.47
CA HIS A 192 2.29 -7.15 -19.76
C HIS A 192 3.50 -8.09 -19.89
N PRO A 193 3.73 -8.70 -21.06
CA PRO A 193 4.86 -9.64 -21.27
C PRO A 193 6.22 -9.06 -20.87
N GLU A 194 6.47 -7.79 -21.16
CA GLU A 194 7.74 -7.09 -20.89
C GLU A 194 7.80 -6.45 -19.48
N TYR A 195 6.90 -6.84 -18.56
CA TYR A 195 6.90 -6.23 -17.22
C TYR A 195 8.17 -6.54 -16.41
N LEU A 196 8.71 -7.76 -16.55
CA LEU A 196 9.93 -8.15 -15.85
C LEU A 196 11.15 -7.39 -16.40
N GLU A 197 11.22 -7.18 -17.71
CA GLU A 197 12.27 -6.37 -18.35
C GLU A 197 12.22 -4.93 -17.86
N LEU A 198 11.01 -4.36 -17.73
CA LEU A 198 10.83 -3.03 -17.15
C LEU A 198 11.31 -2.96 -15.69
N GLN A 199 11.05 -3.99 -14.89
CA GLN A 199 11.55 -4.07 -13.51
C GLN A 199 13.09 -4.07 -13.48
N VAL A 200 13.73 -4.83 -14.34
CA VAL A 200 15.21 -4.85 -14.46
C VAL A 200 15.74 -3.50 -14.93
N ALA A 201 15.12 -2.90 -15.94
CA ALA A 201 15.52 -1.58 -16.45
C ALA A 201 15.43 -0.49 -15.38
N THR A 202 14.34 -0.45 -14.61
CA THR A 202 14.18 0.50 -13.51
C THR A 202 15.11 0.23 -12.34
N MET A 203 15.45 -1.03 -12.08
CA MET A 203 16.47 -1.40 -11.10
C MET A 203 17.85 -0.86 -11.50
N ILE A 204 18.27 -1.03 -12.74
CA ILE A 204 19.53 -0.47 -13.26
C ILE A 204 19.52 1.06 -13.20
N LEU A 205 18.39 1.69 -13.49
CA LEU A 205 18.25 3.14 -13.47
C LEU A 205 18.39 3.71 -12.06
N GLY A 206 17.65 3.20 -11.06
CA GLY A 206 17.58 3.80 -9.73
C GLY A 206 17.13 2.84 -8.61
N GLY A 207 17.19 1.51 -8.82
CA GLY A 207 16.64 0.54 -7.88
C GLY A 207 17.61 0.02 -6.83
N TYR A 208 18.91 0.34 -6.90
CA TYR A 208 19.93 -0.09 -5.95
C TYR A 208 21.04 0.96 -5.78
N PHE A 209 21.89 0.76 -4.78
CA PHE A 209 22.91 1.75 -4.39
C PHE A 209 23.90 2.11 -5.53
N GLY A 210 24.34 1.17 -6.34
CA GLY A 210 25.23 1.40 -7.49
C GLY A 210 24.50 1.74 -8.81
N SER A 211 23.22 2.09 -8.76
CA SER A 211 22.43 2.44 -9.93
C SER A 211 22.87 3.75 -10.58
N ARG A 212 22.48 3.95 -11.85
CA ARG A 212 22.92 5.12 -12.63
C ARG A 212 22.55 6.46 -11.98
N LEU A 213 21.32 6.59 -11.47
CA LEU A 213 20.85 7.80 -10.79
C LEU A 213 21.59 8.02 -9.47
N MET A 214 21.79 6.96 -8.67
CA MET A 214 22.51 7.04 -7.40
C MET A 214 23.95 7.54 -7.63
N ARG A 215 24.65 6.95 -8.59
CA ARG A 215 26.00 7.37 -8.93
C ARG A 215 26.04 8.83 -9.41
N ARG A 216 25.12 9.22 -10.31
CA ARG A 216 25.13 10.56 -10.90
C ARG A 216 24.73 11.66 -9.92
N ILE A 217 23.59 11.49 -9.22
CA ILE A 217 23.00 12.57 -8.42
C ILE A 217 23.52 12.57 -6.98
N ARG A 218 23.76 11.36 -6.40
CA ARG A 218 24.24 11.25 -5.03
C ARG A 218 25.77 11.31 -4.95
N GLU A 219 26.49 10.48 -5.73
CA GLU A 219 27.95 10.34 -5.57
C GLU A 219 28.72 11.45 -6.30
N GLU A 220 28.38 11.71 -7.56
CA GLU A 220 29.11 12.72 -8.36
C GLU A 220 28.69 14.14 -8.01
N LYS A 221 27.38 14.41 -7.84
CA LYS A 221 26.85 15.76 -7.58
C LYS A 221 26.62 16.06 -6.09
N GLY A 222 26.40 15.07 -5.24
CA GLY A 222 26.17 15.25 -3.82
C GLY A 222 24.84 15.93 -3.45
N TYR A 223 23.86 15.95 -4.34
CA TYR A 223 22.60 16.70 -4.16
C TYR A 223 21.60 16.03 -3.22
N THR A 224 21.71 14.71 -3.04
CA THR A 224 20.78 13.91 -2.27
C THR A 224 21.45 12.79 -1.49
N TYR A 225 20.81 12.32 -0.44
CA TYR A 225 21.15 11.07 0.23
C TYR A 225 20.67 9.82 -0.52
N GLY A 226 19.67 9.96 -1.38
CA GLY A 226 19.15 8.86 -2.17
C GLY A 226 18.19 9.30 -3.24
N ILE A 227 18.26 8.63 -4.39
CA ILE A 227 17.34 8.79 -5.50
C ILE A 227 16.92 7.40 -5.97
N HIS A 228 15.65 7.19 -6.20
CA HIS A 228 15.09 5.90 -6.50
C HIS A 228 14.21 5.94 -7.74
N ALA A 229 14.33 4.90 -8.57
CA ALA A 229 13.39 4.64 -9.68
C ALA A 229 12.64 3.34 -9.41
N VAL A 230 11.33 3.37 -9.59
CA VAL A 230 10.44 2.22 -9.34
C VAL A 230 9.43 2.10 -10.49
N ALA A 231 9.29 0.89 -11.03
CA ALA A 231 8.12 0.52 -11.83
C ALA A 231 7.06 -0.04 -10.89
N GLY A 232 5.99 0.70 -10.68
CA GLY A 232 4.85 0.33 -9.86
C GLY A 232 3.66 -0.09 -10.71
N ALA A 233 2.73 -0.81 -10.10
CA ALA A 233 1.48 -1.16 -10.74
C ALA A 233 0.34 -1.21 -9.72
N PHE A 234 -0.78 -0.59 -10.07
CA PHE A 234 -2.09 -0.79 -9.50
C PHE A 234 -2.88 -1.76 -10.38
N HIS A 235 -4.07 -2.15 -9.94
CA HIS A 235 -4.95 -2.94 -10.79
C HIS A 235 -5.29 -2.17 -12.08
N GLY A 236 -4.84 -2.70 -13.21
CA GLY A 236 -5.08 -2.10 -14.53
C GLY A 236 -4.26 -0.84 -14.87
N LEU A 237 -3.36 -0.38 -14.00
CA LEU A 237 -2.52 0.80 -14.23
C LEU A 237 -1.07 0.51 -13.86
N GLY A 238 -0.17 0.59 -14.83
CA GLY A 238 1.28 0.60 -14.58
C GLY A 238 1.82 2.03 -14.60
N TYR A 239 2.89 2.28 -13.83
CA TYR A 239 3.59 3.57 -13.81
C TYR A 239 5.06 3.39 -13.50
N ILE A 240 5.86 4.38 -13.90
CA ILE A 240 7.26 4.50 -13.51
C ILE A 240 7.38 5.81 -12.72
N THR A 241 8.09 5.78 -11.60
CA THR A 241 8.36 6.98 -10.81
C THR A 241 9.81 7.04 -10.41
N ILE A 242 10.38 8.25 -10.46
CA ILE A 242 11.67 8.61 -9.90
C ILE A 242 11.39 9.57 -8.74
N MET A 243 12.06 9.38 -7.61
CA MET A 243 11.85 10.18 -6.42
C MET A 243 13.15 10.42 -5.67
N THR A 244 13.30 11.65 -5.16
CA THR A 244 14.43 12.07 -4.35
C THR A 244 14.07 13.25 -3.47
N ASP A 245 14.78 13.39 -2.35
CA ASP A 245 14.76 14.58 -1.51
C ASP A 245 16.08 15.29 -1.65
N VAL A 246 16.06 16.60 -1.93
CA VAL A 246 17.25 17.43 -2.13
C VAL A 246 17.16 18.71 -1.29
N ALA A 247 18.29 19.31 -0.94
CA ALA A 247 18.26 20.66 -0.38
C ALA A 247 17.64 21.64 -1.39
N ASN A 248 16.90 22.65 -0.91
CA ASN A 248 16.14 23.56 -1.77
C ASN A 248 16.97 24.21 -2.89
N GLY A 249 18.24 24.49 -2.64
CA GLY A 249 19.16 25.09 -3.62
C GLY A 249 19.54 24.17 -4.79
N TYR A 250 19.32 22.84 -4.68
CA TYR A 250 19.67 21.89 -5.74
C TYR A 250 18.47 21.35 -6.50
N ARG A 251 17.26 21.88 -6.23
CA ARG A 251 16.03 21.42 -6.86
C ARG A 251 16.08 21.51 -8.38
N ASP A 252 16.44 22.66 -8.90
CA ASP A 252 16.37 22.96 -10.35
C ASP A 252 17.48 22.21 -11.12
N GLU A 253 18.70 22.11 -10.53
CA GLU A 253 19.77 21.32 -11.12
C GLU A 253 19.50 19.80 -11.06
N THR A 254 18.66 19.36 -10.13
CA THR A 254 18.27 17.94 -10.05
C THR A 254 17.25 17.60 -11.13
N LEU A 255 16.45 18.58 -11.59
CA LEU A 255 15.46 18.42 -12.65
C LEU A 255 16.06 18.55 -14.07
N SER A 256 17.23 19.16 -14.21
CA SER A 256 17.96 19.33 -15.48
C SER A 256 18.82 18.10 -15.80
#